data_29570a6312874b90351a35a53d4f40d3
#
_entry.id   29570a6312874b90351a35a53d4f40d3
#
_cell.length_a   1.000
_cell.length_b   1.000
_cell.length_c   1.000
_cell.angle_alpha   90.00
_cell.angle_beta   90.00
_cell.angle_gamma   90.00
#
_symmetry.space_group_name_H-M   'P 1'
#
loop_
_entity.id
_entity.type
_entity.pdbx_description
1 polymer ?
#
loop_
_entity_poly.entity_id
_entity_poly.type
_entity_poly.pdbx_seq_one_letter_code
_entity_poly.pdbx_strand_id
1 'polypeptide(L)'
;NQVGGNDDLLFDGRSLAAWPNGDVVIAPAWEEGILLVDVNDSTRSQWIPMKQEESSGLTRLSSKSVLEQDEETVLEALADAVVLGLRDYCRKSGIQRIVLGLSGGIDSAVAACVACAAVGPENVLGLSMPSRFSSDHSKSDAKFTAESLGMEYASIPIDNLHHLLESQIENVLRNGLPVARENIQ
;
A
#
# COMPACT_ATOMS: atom_id res chain seq x y z
N ASN A 1 -19.39 9.57 -8.19
CA ASN A 1 -18.12 8.94 -8.60
C ASN A 1 -17.93 7.63 -7.86
N GLN A 2 -17.10 6.76 -8.42
CA GLN A 2 -16.74 5.48 -7.82
C GLN A 2 -15.59 5.66 -6.82
N VAL A 3 -15.57 4.84 -5.76
CA VAL A 3 -14.45 4.69 -4.84
C VAL A 3 -13.97 3.23 -4.89
N GLY A 4 -12.66 3.01 -4.91
CA GLY A 4 -12.05 1.69 -4.83
C GLY A 4 -11.33 1.22 -6.08
N GLY A 5 -10.75 0.04 -6.00
CA GLY A 5 -9.97 -0.58 -7.08
C GLY A 5 -10.84 -1.33 -8.09
N ASN A 6 -10.52 -1.22 -9.38
CA ASN A 6 -11.08 -2.02 -10.44
C ASN A 6 -10.03 -2.28 -11.52
N ASP A 7 -9.57 -3.51 -11.65
CA ASP A 7 -8.39 -3.90 -12.43
C ASP A 7 -7.16 -3.04 -12.06
N ASP A 8 -6.55 -2.35 -13.01
CA ASP A 8 -5.38 -1.51 -12.82
C ASP A 8 -5.72 -0.07 -12.39
N LEU A 9 -6.99 0.24 -12.15
CA LEU A 9 -7.45 1.57 -11.83
C LEU A 9 -7.89 1.69 -10.37
N LEU A 10 -7.54 2.83 -9.75
CA LEU A 10 -8.04 3.27 -8.46
C LEU A 10 -8.89 4.51 -8.65
N PHE A 11 -10.10 4.46 -8.10
CA PHE A 11 -11.07 5.57 -8.16
C PHE A 11 -11.15 6.23 -6.79
N ASP A 12 -10.83 7.51 -6.75
CA ASP A 12 -10.76 8.28 -5.50
C ASP A 12 -12.12 8.80 -4.99
N GLY A 13 -13.17 8.62 -5.78
CA GLY A 13 -14.49 9.15 -5.45
C GLY A 13 -14.61 10.62 -5.78
N ARG A 14 -14.30 11.49 -4.84
CA ARG A 14 -14.31 12.96 -4.97
C ARG A 14 -15.49 13.50 -5.81
N SER A 15 -16.71 13.00 -5.54
CA SER A 15 -17.90 13.54 -6.19
C SER A 15 -18.00 15.03 -5.92
N LEU A 16 -18.31 15.82 -6.95
CA LEU A 16 -18.35 17.27 -6.81
C LEU A 16 -19.68 17.85 -7.29
N ALA A 17 -20.04 18.99 -6.71
CA ALA A 17 -21.10 19.86 -7.18
C ALA A 17 -20.58 21.29 -7.31
N ALA A 18 -20.97 21.97 -8.39
CA ALA A 18 -20.58 23.35 -8.66
C ALA A 18 -21.82 24.21 -8.94
N TRP A 19 -21.80 25.45 -8.46
CA TRP A 19 -22.87 26.43 -8.62
C TRP A 19 -22.46 27.55 -9.57
N PRO A 20 -23.43 28.24 -10.18
CA PRO A 20 -23.14 29.34 -11.11
C PRO A 20 -22.35 30.53 -10.51
N ASN A 21 -22.38 30.69 -9.19
CA ASN A 21 -21.59 31.68 -8.46
C ASN A 21 -20.12 31.31 -8.29
N GLY A 22 -19.71 30.13 -8.77
CA GLY A 22 -18.34 29.62 -8.67
C GLY A 22 -18.04 28.84 -7.38
N ASP A 23 -19.03 28.62 -6.52
CA ASP A 23 -18.86 27.73 -5.36
C ASP A 23 -18.75 26.28 -5.83
N VAL A 24 -17.89 25.51 -5.16
CA VAL A 24 -17.71 24.08 -5.41
C VAL A 24 -17.69 23.34 -4.06
N VAL A 25 -18.39 22.22 -4.00
CA VAL A 25 -18.34 21.29 -2.89
C VAL A 25 -17.82 19.96 -3.41
N ILE A 26 -16.82 19.41 -2.73
CA ILE A 26 -16.16 18.14 -3.10
C ILE A 26 -16.30 17.17 -1.93
N ALA A 27 -16.79 15.96 -2.22
CA ALA A 27 -16.81 14.85 -1.28
C ALA A 27 -15.38 14.39 -0.95
N PRO A 28 -15.17 13.77 0.22
CA PRO A 28 -13.89 13.21 0.60
C PRO A 28 -13.35 12.22 -0.45
N ALA A 29 -12.02 12.13 -0.54
CA ALA A 29 -11.35 11.08 -1.28
C ALA A 29 -11.37 9.77 -0.49
N TRP A 30 -11.34 8.64 -1.18
CA TRP A 30 -11.19 7.28 -0.66
C TRP A 30 -12.30 6.83 0.31
N GLU A 31 -13.38 7.60 0.43
CA GLU A 31 -14.51 7.31 1.31
C GLU A 31 -15.79 7.02 0.52
N GLU A 32 -16.51 5.97 0.92
CA GLU A 32 -17.85 5.67 0.42
C GLU A 32 -18.91 6.45 1.20
N GLY A 33 -19.84 7.10 0.51
CA GLY A 33 -20.88 7.88 1.16
C GLY A 33 -21.86 8.53 0.18
N ILE A 34 -22.72 9.39 0.73
CA ILE A 34 -23.74 10.13 -0.02
C ILE A 34 -23.47 11.62 0.10
N LEU A 35 -23.25 12.30 -1.04
CA LEU A 35 -23.20 13.75 -1.10
C LEU A 35 -24.63 14.29 -1.33
N LEU A 36 -25.23 14.86 -0.28
CA LEU A 36 -26.48 15.63 -0.41
C LEU A 36 -26.15 17.05 -0.82
N VAL A 37 -26.84 17.53 -1.84
CA VAL A 37 -26.62 18.86 -2.44
C VAL A 37 -27.92 19.65 -2.41
N ASP A 38 -27.90 20.85 -1.83
CA ASP A 38 -28.93 21.85 -2.05
C ASP A 38 -28.61 22.66 -3.31
N VAL A 39 -29.43 22.55 -4.34
CA VAL A 39 -29.19 23.18 -5.65
C VAL A 39 -29.23 24.72 -5.61
N ASN A 40 -29.81 25.32 -4.57
CA ASN A 40 -29.93 26.75 -4.40
C ASN A 40 -28.92 27.34 -3.41
N ASP A 41 -28.32 26.49 -2.55
CA ASP A 41 -27.46 26.94 -1.46
C ASP A 41 -26.33 25.93 -1.19
N SER A 42 -25.13 26.23 -1.68
CA SER A 42 -23.95 25.38 -1.51
C SER A 42 -23.60 25.10 -0.04
N THR A 43 -23.96 26.04 0.87
CA THR A 43 -23.64 25.93 2.30
C THR A 43 -24.43 24.82 3.02
N ARG A 44 -25.56 24.41 2.45
CA ARG A 44 -26.43 23.34 2.99
C ARG A 44 -26.06 21.94 2.51
N SER A 45 -25.07 21.82 1.64
CA SER A 45 -24.59 20.51 1.21
C SER A 45 -23.97 19.73 2.37
N GLN A 46 -24.21 18.41 2.41
CA GLN A 46 -23.79 17.52 3.48
C GLN A 46 -23.16 16.25 2.91
N TRP A 47 -22.16 15.73 3.60
CA TRP A 47 -21.59 14.41 3.39
C TRP A 47 -22.11 13.43 4.44
N ILE A 48 -22.59 12.28 4.01
CA ILE A 48 -23.06 11.19 4.87
C ILE A 48 -22.16 9.98 4.57
N PRO A 49 -21.16 9.66 5.40
CA PRO A 49 -20.29 8.51 5.21
C PRO A 49 -21.07 7.22 5.42
N MET A 50 -20.76 6.18 4.63
CA MET A 50 -21.33 4.84 4.80
C MET A 50 -20.78 4.12 6.02
N LYS A 51 -19.56 4.44 6.45
CA LYS A 51 -18.94 3.98 7.70
C LYS A 51 -18.76 5.17 8.63
N GLN A 52 -19.04 4.99 9.92
CA GLN A 52 -18.94 6.04 10.95
C GLN A 52 -17.51 6.27 11.47
N GLU A 53 -16.51 5.63 10.89
CA GLU A 53 -15.11 5.88 11.22
C GLU A 53 -14.72 7.24 10.64
N GLU A 54 -13.77 7.92 11.28
CA GLU A 54 -13.31 9.29 11.03
C GLU A 54 -13.38 9.72 9.56
N SER A 55 -14.41 10.49 9.21
CA SER A 55 -14.57 11.04 7.86
C SER A 55 -13.89 12.40 7.79
N SER A 56 -13.11 12.62 6.74
CA SER A 56 -12.43 13.89 6.48
C SER A 56 -13.38 15.06 6.18
N GLY A 57 -14.63 14.78 5.91
CA GLY A 57 -15.66 15.80 5.68
C GLY A 57 -15.63 16.43 4.29
N LEU A 58 -16.48 17.44 4.07
CA LEU A 58 -16.59 18.13 2.78
C LEU A 58 -15.54 19.22 2.61
N THR A 59 -14.88 19.24 1.45
CA THR A 59 -14.08 20.39 1.01
C THR A 59 -14.98 21.39 0.31
N ARG A 60 -14.93 22.66 0.76
CA ARG A 60 -15.65 23.78 0.15
C ARG A 60 -14.66 24.77 -0.44
N LEU A 61 -14.86 25.07 -1.70
CA LEU A 61 -14.06 26.05 -2.43
C LEU A 61 -14.95 27.19 -2.88
N SER A 62 -14.46 28.41 -2.76
CA SER A 62 -15.06 29.57 -3.41
C SER A 62 -14.30 29.92 -4.69
N SER A 63 -14.89 30.68 -5.57
CA SER A 63 -14.28 31.16 -6.82
C SER A 63 -12.92 31.89 -6.65
N LYS A 64 -12.52 32.16 -5.40
CA LYS A 64 -11.27 32.84 -5.05
C LYS A 64 -10.19 31.93 -4.48
N SER A 65 -10.51 30.63 -4.19
CA SER A 65 -9.56 29.70 -3.61
C SER A 65 -8.89 28.86 -4.71
N VAL A 66 -7.57 28.95 -4.78
CA VAL A 66 -6.74 28.05 -5.60
C VAL A 66 -6.30 26.91 -4.68
N LEU A 67 -6.48 25.66 -5.10
CA LEU A 67 -5.93 24.49 -4.41
C LEU A 67 -4.42 24.44 -4.66
N GLU A 68 -3.64 24.95 -3.73
CA GLU A 68 -2.22 24.59 -3.62
C GLU A 68 -2.16 23.28 -2.78
N GLN A 69 -1.82 22.16 -3.42
CA GLN A 69 -1.49 20.93 -2.73
C GLN A 69 0.02 20.95 -2.46
N ASP A 70 0.41 20.81 -1.20
CA ASP A 70 1.79 20.57 -0.85
C ASP A 70 2.19 19.10 -1.13
N GLU A 71 3.51 18.82 -1.15
CA GLU A 71 4.02 17.48 -1.44
C GLU A 71 3.59 16.45 -0.38
N GLU A 72 3.43 16.87 0.88
CA GLU A 72 3.02 16.00 1.98
C GLU A 72 1.59 15.50 1.77
N THR A 73 0.66 16.39 1.41
CA THR A 73 -0.74 16.04 1.08
C THR A 73 -0.81 15.07 -0.12
N VAL A 74 0.06 15.22 -1.10
CA VAL A 74 0.11 14.31 -2.26
C VAL A 74 0.62 12.92 -1.87
N LEU A 75 1.64 12.84 -1.01
CA LEU A 75 2.18 11.57 -0.53
C LEU A 75 1.19 10.81 0.37
N GLU A 76 0.48 11.51 1.24
CA GLU A 76 -0.60 10.93 2.05
C GLU A 76 -1.70 10.34 1.16
N ALA A 77 -2.18 11.11 0.19
CA ALA A 77 -3.19 10.64 -0.75
C ALA A 77 -2.73 9.43 -1.57
N LEU A 78 -1.44 9.38 -1.93
CA LEU A 78 -0.86 8.22 -2.62
C LEU A 78 -0.80 6.99 -1.71
N ALA A 79 -0.41 7.15 -0.45
CA ALA A 79 -0.39 6.07 0.53
C ALA A 79 -1.80 5.48 0.74
N ASP A 80 -2.80 6.34 0.93
CA ASP A 80 -4.20 5.94 1.07
C ASP A 80 -4.71 5.19 -0.18
N ALA A 81 -4.35 5.68 -1.37
CA ALA A 81 -4.70 5.03 -2.63
C ALA A 81 -4.14 3.61 -2.71
N VAL A 82 -2.85 3.43 -2.42
CA VAL A 82 -2.19 2.12 -2.49
C VAL A 82 -2.77 1.15 -1.47
N VAL A 83 -3.01 1.60 -0.23
CA VAL A 83 -3.64 0.81 0.83
C VAL A 83 -5.05 0.39 0.44
N LEU A 84 -5.87 1.33 -0.08
CA LEU A 84 -7.22 1.04 -0.55
C LEU A 84 -7.21 0.02 -1.70
N GLY A 85 -6.30 0.19 -2.66
CA GLY A 85 -6.16 -0.71 -3.80
C GLY A 85 -5.85 -2.14 -3.37
N LEU A 86 -4.87 -2.32 -2.48
CA LEU A 86 -4.52 -3.64 -1.95
C LEU A 86 -5.66 -4.25 -1.14
N ARG A 87 -6.31 -3.46 -0.28
CA ARG A 87 -7.45 -3.90 0.53
C ARG A 87 -8.59 -4.39 -0.34
N ASP A 88 -8.95 -3.62 -1.37
CA ASP A 88 -10.03 -3.96 -2.29
C ASP A 88 -9.70 -5.20 -3.12
N TYR A 89 -8.45 -5.32 -3.59
CA TYR A 89 -7.99 -6.50 -4.30
C TYR A 89 -8.11 -7.75 -3.43
N CYS A 90 -7.61 -7.72 -2.20
CA CYS A 90 -7.70 -8.83 -1.26
C CYS A 90 -9.18 -9.20 -0.99
N ARG A 91 -10.00 -8.21 -0.68
CA ARG A 91 -11.44 -8.41 -0.41
C ARG A 91 -12.18 -9.05 -1.59
N LYS A 92 -11.97 -8.53 -2.79
CA LYS A 92 -12.64 -9.01 -4.02
C LYS A 92 -12.16 -10.39 -4.46
N SER A 93 -10.88 -10.68 -4.20
CA SER A 93 -10.27 -11.99 -4.53
C SER A 93 -10.42 -13.04 -3.42
N GLY A 94 -11.02 -12.69 -2.28
CA GLY A 94 -11.16 -13.59 -1.14
C GLY A 94 -9.85 -13.91 -0.41
N ILE A 95 -8.81 -13.08 -0.60
CA ILE A 95 -7.51 -13.22 0.05
C ILE A 95 -7.62 -12.70 1.48
N GLN A 96 -7.37 -13.57 2.44
CA GLN A 96 -7.45 -13.24 3.87
C GLN A 96 -6.07 -12.99 4.50
N ARG A 97 -5.00 -13.56 3.95
CA ARG A 97 -3.64 -13.43 4.49
C ARG A 97 -2.66 -13.09 3.39
N ILE A 98 -1.67 -12.27 3.73
CA ILE A 98 -0.57 -11.85 2.85
C ILE A 98 0.73 -12.43 3.40
N VAL A 99 1.56 -12.97 2.52
CA VAL A 99 2.95 -13.34 2.81
C VAL A 99 3.86 -12.48 1.93
N LEU A 100 4.87 -11.88 2.53
CA LEU A 100 5.84 -11.07 1.77
C LEU A 100 7.27 -11.33 2.25
N GLY A 101 8.22 -11.18 1.32
CA GLY A 101 9.65 -11.26 1.64
C GLY A 101 10.12 -9.99 2.37
N LEU A 102 10.76 -10.17 3.53
CA LEU A 102 11.43 -9.08 4.25
C LEU A 102 12.94 -9.21 4.09
N SER A 103 13.51 -8.31 3.29
CA SER A 103 14.95 -8.27 3.01
C SER A 103 15.75 -7.42 4.02
N GLY A 104 15.07 -6.59 4.82
CA GLY A 104 15.66 -5.52 5.62
C GLY A 104 15.92 -4.23 4.80
N GLY A 105 15.54 -4.19 3.52
CA GLY A 105 15.57 -2.98 2.70
C GLY A 105 14.29 -2.19 2.80
N ILE A 106 14.37 -0.89 2.44
CA ILE A 106 13.26 0.06 2.54
C ILE A 106 12.04 -0.38 1.71
N ASP A 107 12.24 -0.93 0.52
CA ASP A 107 11.14 -1.32 -0.36
C ASP A 107 10.27 -2.42 0.28
N SER A 108 10.92 -3.44 0.88
CA SER A 108 10.20 -4.50 1.60
C SER A 108 9.53 -4.00 2.87
N ALA A 109 10.12 -3.01 3.55
CA ALA A 109 9.52 -2.37 4.71
C ALA A 109 8.26 -1.56 4.34
N VAL A 110 8.31 -0.78 3.26
CA VAL A 110 7.14 -0.04 2.73
C VAL A 110 6.05 -1.01 2.31
N ALA A 111 6.40 -2.09 1.59
CA ALA A 111 5.42 -3.11 1.21
C ALA A 111 4.74 -3.75 2.43
N ALA A 112 5.50 -4.00 3.52
CA ALA A 112 4.96 -4.52 4.78
C ALA A 112 4.01 -3.50 5.46
N CYS A 113 4.36 -2.21 5.49
CA CYS A 113 3.50 -1.15 6.01
C CYS A 113 2.16 -1.11 5.26
N VAL A 114 2.20 -1.12 3.93
CA VAL A 114 1.00 -1.12 3.08
C VAL A 114 0.16 -2.37 3.33
N ALA A 115 0.77 -3.55 3.40
CA ALA A 115 0.07 -4.80 3.67
C ALA A 115 -0.63 -4.78 5.03
N CYS A 116 0.07 -4.37 6.09
CA CYS A 116 -0.50 -4.25 7.44
C CYS A 116 -1.65 -3.24 7.50
N ALA A 117 -1.52 -2.09 6.85
CA ALA A 117 -2.58 -1.09 6.77
C ALA A 117 -3.79 -1.58 5.96
N ALA A 118 -3.57 -2.45 4.96
CA ALA A 118 -4.65 -2.95 4.11
C ALA A 118 -5.47 -4.06 4.76
N VAL A 119 -4.84 -5.05 5.40
CA VAL A 119 -5.53 -6.27 5.87
C VAL A 119 -5.40 -6.54 7.37
N GLY A 120 -4.71 -5.67 8.11
CA GLY A 120 -4.37 -5.83 9.53
C GLY A 120 -3.08 -6.64 9.74
N PRO A 121 -2.23 -6.26 10.71
CA PRO A 121 -0.93 -6.90 10.94
C PRO A 121 -1.05 -8.38 11.29
N GLU A 122 -2.12 -8.81 11.94
CA GLU A 122 -2.42 -10.20 12.30
C GLU A 122 -2.62 -11.11 11.06
N ASN A 123 -2.87 -10.50 9.90
CA ASN A 123 -3.08 -11.21 8.63
C ASN A 123 -1.85 -11.12 7.71
N VAL A 124 -0.71 -10.63 8.20
CA VAL A 124 0.51 -10.47 7.41
C VAL A 124 1.66 -11.29 8.01
N LEU A 125 2.30 -12.10 7.16
CA LEU A 125 3.52 -12.85 7.49
C LEU A 125 4.71 -12.28 6.73
N GLY A 126 5.69 -11.74 7.45
CA GLY A 126 7.00 -11.37 6.92
C GLY A 126 7.94 -12.56 6.92
N LEU A 127 8.44 -12.92 5.74
CA LEU A 127 9.36 -14.02 5.57
C LEU A 127 10.76 -13.50 5.22
N SER A 128 11.73 -13.69 6.14
CA SER A 128 13.13 -13.44 5.85
C SER A 128 13.80 -14.72 5.37
N MET A 129 14.53 -14.65 4.27
CA MET A 129 15.23 -15.77 3.66
C MET A 129 16.75 -15.47 3.58
N PRO A 130 17.44 -15.40 4.74
CA PRO A 130 18.84 -15.03 4.75
C PRO A 130 19.72 -16.11 4.10
N SER A 131 20.69 -15.64 3.34
CA SER A 131 21.79 -16.47 2.82
C SER A 131 23.13 -16.00 3.42
N ARG A 132 24.21 -16.70 3.09
CA ARG A 132 25.59 -16.32 3.44
C ARG A 132 25.99 -14.91 2.97
N PHE A 133 25.26 -14.35 1.99
CA PHE A 133 25.47 -13.01 1.46
C PHE A 133 24.66 -11.94 2.21
N SER A 134 23.72 -12.35 3.03
CA SER A 134 22.88 -11.42 3.80
C SER A 134 23.67 -10.85 4.97
N SER A 135 23.73 -9.51 5.06
CA SER A 135 24.36 -8.83 6.17
C SER A 135 23.59 -9.03 7.48
N ASP A 136 24.29 -8.92 8.62
CA ASP A 136 23.61 -9.00 9.92
C ASP A 136 22.65 -7.82 10.13
N HIS A 137 22.93 -6.65 9.55
CA HIS A 137 22.02 -5.51 9.55
C HIS A 137 20.73 -5.83 8.82
N SER A 138 20.78 -6.40 7.63
CA SER A 138 19.57 -6.76 6.89
C SER A 138 18.67 -7.73 7.66
N LYS A 139 19.27 -8.69 8.38
CA LYS A 139 18.52 -9.65 9.22
C LYS A 139 17.85 -8.97 10.41
N SER A 140 18.59 -8.08 11.10
CA SER A 140 18.08 -7.32 12.24
C SER A 140 16.97 -6.35 11.82
N ASP A 141 17.15 -5.66 10.69
CA ASP A 141 16.19 -4.67 10.18
C ASP A 141 14.90 -5.32 9.72
N ALA A 142 14.97 -6.49 9.06
CA ALA A 142 13.80 -7.26 8.69
C ALA A 142 12.97 -7.66 9.93
N LYS A 143 13.64 -8.17 10.98
CA LYS A 143 12.98 -8.53 12.23
C LYS A 143 12.40 -7.32 12.93
N PHE A 144 13.16 -6.23 13.03
CA PHE A 144 12.71 -4.97 13.62
C PHE A 144 11.47 -4.40 12.93
N THR A 145 11.44 -4.44 11.59
CA THR A 145 10.28 -4.01 10.80
C THR A 145 9.03 -4.81 11.18
N ALA A 146 9.15 -6.14 11.23
CA ALA A 146 8.02 -6.99 11.58
C ALA A 146 7.52 -6.75 13.01
N GLU A 147 8.43 -6.64 13.99
CA GLU A 147 8.10 -6.36 15.40
C GLU A 147 7.45 -4.98 15.55
N SER A 148 7.95 -3.96 14.86
CA SER A 148 7.40 -2.60 14.90
C SER A 148 5.99 -2.51 14.33
N LEU A 149 5.69 -3.30 13.30
CA LEU A 149 4.36 -3.37 12.69
C LEU A 149 3.41 -4.32 13.41
N GLY A 150 3.90 -5.13 14.33
CA GLY A 150 3.11 -6.14 15.05
C GLY A 150 2.65 -7.30 14.18
N MET A 151 3.35 -7.58 13.07
CA MET A 151 3.04 -8.66 12.14
C MET A 151 3.81 -9.95 12.49
N GLU A 152 3.32 -11.09 11.99
CA GLU A 152 4.01 -12.36 12.13
C GLU A 152 5.34 -12.36 11.35
N TYR A 153 6.38 -12.96 11.93
CA TYR A 153 7.71 -13.03 11.33
C TYR A 153 8.25 -14.45 11.35
N ALA A 154 8.79 -14.91 10.23
CA ALA A 154 9.55 -16.16 10.13
C ALA A 154 10.87 -15.94 9.40
N SER A 155 11.90 -16.68 9.80
CA SER A 155 13.19 -16.69 9.13
C SER A 155 13.52 -18.10 8.66
N ILE A 156 13.74 -18.26 7.36
CA ILE A 156 14.09 -19.53 6.71
C ILE A 156 15.41 -19.34 5.97
N PRO A 157 16.55 -19.75 6.57
CA PRO A 157 17.83 -19.70 5.89
C PRO A 157 17.84 -20.54 4.60
N ILE A 158 18.32 -19.94 3.51
CA ILE A 158 18.32 -20.58 2.17
C ILE A 158 19.68 -21.12 1.76
N ASP A 159 20.70 -21.10 2.63
CA ASP A 159 22.05 -21.57 2.31
C ASP A 159 22.09 -23.00 1.79
N ASN A 160 21.35 -23.92 2.41
CA ASN A 160 21.34 -25.32 1.99
C ASN A 160 20.73 -25.49 0.59
N LEU A 161 19.68 -24.70 0.27
CA LEU A 161 19.07 -24.69 -1.07
C LEU A 161 20.05 -24.11 -2.09
N HIS A 162 20.74 -23.04 -1.72
CA HIS A 162 21.75 -22.39 -2.57
C HIS A 162 22.89 -23.36 -2.88
N HIS A 163 23.46 -24.04 -1.89
CA HIS A 163 24.50 -25.05 -2.09
C HIS A 163 24.04 -26.21 -2.96
N LEU A 164 22.81 -26.68 -2.79
CA LEU A 164 22.25 -27.73 -3.62
C LEU A 164 22.16 -27.29 -5.08
N LEU A 165 21.64 -26.10 -5.34
CA LEU A 165 21.55 -25.52 -6.68
C LEU A 165 22.95 -25.33 -7.30
N GLU A 166 23.89 -24.76 -6.56
CA GLU A 166 25.29 -24.64 -7.02
C GLU A 166 25.86 -25.98 -7.46
N SER A 167 25.71 -27.03 -6.62
CA SER A 167 26.22 -28.36 -6.93
C SER A 167 25.63 -28.98 -8.19
N GLN A 168 24.35 -28.72 -8.45
CA GLN A 168 23.66 -29.23 -9.66
C GLN A 168 24.09 -28.47 -10.92
N ILE A 169 24.33 -27.16 -10.80
CA ILE A 169 24.67 -26.29 -11.94
C ILE A 169 26.17 -26.32 -12.25
N GLU A 170 27.01 -26.64 -11.26
CA GLU A 170 28.47 -26.65 -11.42
C GLU A 170 28.95 -27.56 -12.57
N ASN A 171 28.28 -28.69 -12.77
CA ASN A 171 28.54 -29.59 -13.89
C ASN A 171 28.13 -29.02 -15.24
N VAL A 172 27.18 -28.10 -15.28
CA VAL A 172 26.65 -27.49 -16.51
C VAL A 172 27.43 -26.23 -16.87
N LEU A 173 27.79 -25.42 -15.88
CA LEU A 173 28.46 -24.14 -16.08
C LEU A 173 29.96 -24.28 -16.43
N ARG A 174 30.57 -25.46 -16.34
CA ARG A 174 31.96 -25.78 -16.70
C ARG A 174 32.84 -24.50 -16.83
N ASN A 175 33.26 -23.90 -15.71
CA ASN A 175 34.00 -22.66 -15.62
C ASN A 175 33.18 -21.36 -15.82
N GLY A 176 31.91 -21.35 -15.41
CA GLY A 176 31.08 -20.14 -15.40
C GLY A 176 31.70 -19.02 -14.57
N LEU A 177 31.54 -17.80 -15.04
CA LEU A 177 32.04 -16.61 -14.35
C LEU A 177 31.45 -16.50 -12.94
N PRO A 178 32.21 -16.01 -11.94
CA PRO A 178 31.73 -15.84 -10.55
C PRO A 178 30.38 -15.13 -10.45
N VAL A 179 30.14 -14.13 -11.31
CA VAL A 179 28.91 -13.34 -11.40
C VAL A 179 27.67 -14.21 -11.70
N ALA A 180 27.83 -15.32 -12.44
CA ALA A 180 26.71 -16.22 -12.71
C ALA A 180 26.24 -16.99 -11.47
N ARG A 181 27.10 -17.15 -10.45
CA ARG A 181 26.77 -17.79 -9.18
C ARG A 181 26.01 -16.87 -8.23
N GLU A 182 26.28 -15.55 -8.28
CA GLU A 182 25.57 -14.55 -7.47
C GLU A 182 24.11 -14.38 -7.91
N ASN A 183 23.78 -14.64 -9.19
CA ASN A 183 22.44 -14.54 -9.73
C ASN A 183 21.55 -15.76 -9.47
N ILE A 184 22.00 -16.74 -8.69
CA ILE A 184 21.20 -17.91 -8.28
C ILE A 184 20.43 -17.66 -6.97
N GLN A 185 20.47 -16.42 -6.47
CA GLN A 185 19.75 -16.02 -5.23
C GLN A 185 18.25 -15.88 -5.41
#